data_948a0fc5891b16b74c13f1ad07b35b55
#
_entry.id   948a0fc5891b16b74c13f1ad07b35b55
#
_cell.length_a   1.000
_cell.length_b   1.000
_cell.length_c   1.000
_cell.angle_alpha   90.00
_cell.angle_beta   90.00
_cell.angle_gamma   90.00
#
_symmetry.space_group_name_H-M   'P 1'
#
loop_
_entity.id
_entity.type
_entity.pdbx_description
1 polymer ?
#
loop_
_entity_poly.entity_id
_entity_poly.type
_entity_poly.pdbx_seq_one_letter_code
_entity_poly.pdbx_strand_id
1 'polypeptide(L)'
;MSMEEGLDRIYRDPSHPGSFGGVENLYREAKKEGLKVTRHRVKKFLQGLPTYTKHKPVRRRYPRNRVYSHGIDFIWQIDLVDLSRLAKFNKGHKFILTVVDVFSKYGWLVPLKNKTGVTLVKAFKSILKEGRYPYKVHADQGTEFTNRNFQALLKENDIAFYSTNNETHASIVERYNRTIKNRLFRYFTDKNTRSYLDVLPHLTASYNARKHRSIGVAPDEVTDKNELKVWETLYGHATRRVRKRFKFKVGDYVRISMQARSFKKGYLPGWTDEVFEIIKAVPRTPPVYRLSDLTGDTLKGTFYTEELQKVLIHKDDYFPIEKVLRTRTRNGVKEYFVKYLNWPEKFSAWTTDVKRVRGGL
;
A
#
# COMPACT_ATOMS: atom_id res chain seq x y z
N MET A 1 28.93 -23.17 -25.99
CA MET A 1 28.00 -22.82 -24.88
C MET A 1 27.70 -21.33 -25.00
N SER A 2 26.44 -20.97 -25.14
CA SER A 2 26.07 -19.56 -25.15
C SER A 2 26.32 -18.90 -23.79
N MET A 3 26.41 -17.58 -23.76
CA MET A 3 26.55 -16.83 -22.48
C MET A 3 25.37 -17.11 -21.53
N GLU A 4 24.17 -17.22 -22.07
CA GLU A 4 22.96 -17.46 -21.27
C GLU A 4 22.91 -18.90 -20.72
N GLU A 5 23.31 -19.89 -21.49
CA GLU A 5 23.48 -21.28 -21.03
C GLU A 5 24.51 -21.37 -19.88
N GLY A 6 25.64 -20.64 -20.00
CA GLY A 6 26.63 -20.58 -18.94
C GLY A 6 26.09 -19.95 -17.65
N LEU A 7 25.35 -18.85 -17.76
CA LEU A 7 24.71 -18.21 -16.61
C LEU A 7 23.63 -19.09 -16.00
N ASP A 8 22.81 -19.79 -16.80
CA ASP A 8 21.74 -20.67 -16.33
C ASP A 8 22.32 -21.88 -15.58
N ARG A 9 23.39 -22.49 -16.09
CA ARG A 9 24.11 -23.56 -15.41
C ARG A 9 24.62 -23.12 -14.05
N ILE A 10 25.37 -22.01 -13.96
CA ILE A 10 25.89 -21.47 -12.70
C ILE A 10 24.76 -21.15 -11.73
N TYR A 11 23.67 -20.57 -12.21
CA TYR A 11 22.57 -20.13 -11.37
C TYR A 11 21.75 -21.27 -10.80
N ARG A 12 21.52 -22.36 -11.57
CA ARG A 12 20.64 -23.46 -11.19
C ARG A 12 21.32 -24.63 -10.51
N ASP A 13 22.65 -24.73 -10.57
CA ASP A 13 23.39 -25.76 -9.87
C ASP A 13 23.49 -25.45 -8.37
N PRO A 14 22.78 -26.18 -7.48
CA PRO A 14 22.80 -25.91 -6.06
C PRO A 14 24.19 -26.03 -5.40
N SER A 15 25.10 -26.77 -6.02
CA SER A 15 26.46 -26.98 -5.52
C SER A 15 27.39 -25.81 -5.90
N HIS A 16 27.00 -24.99 -6.88
CA HIS A 16 27.82 -23.89 -7.36
C HIS A 16 27.75 -22.66 -6.44
N PRO A 17 28.88 -21.98 -6.12
CA PRO A 17 28.89 -20.76 -5.29
C PRO A 17 28.04 -19.60 -5.82
N GLY A 18 27.72 -19.59 -7.13
CA GLY A 18 26.85 -18.60 -7.79
C GLY A 18 25.37 -18.94 -7.76
N SER A 19 24.99 -20.16 -7.26
CA SER A 19 23.61 -20.66 -7.33
C SER A 19 22.62 -19.76 -6.62
N PHE A 20 21.46 -19.54 -7.27
CA PHE A 20 20.35 -18.72 -6.78
C PHE A 20 20.75 -17.35 -6.20
N GLY A 21 21.95 -16.86 -6.57
CA GLY A 21 22.53 -15.61 -6.08
C GLY A 21 21.97 -14.35 -6.72
N GLY A 22 22.36 -13.19 -6.18
CA GLY A 22 22.07 -11.88 -6.76
C GLY A 22 23.03 -11.53 -7.91
N VAL A 23 22.81 -10.36 -8.52
CA VAL A 23 23.59 -9.88 -9.68
C VAL A 23 25.09 -9.92 -9.43
N GLU A 24 25.57 -9.42 -8.30
CA GLU A 24 27.02 -9.35 -8.02
C GLU A 24 27.65 -10.73 -7.79
N ASN A 25 26.93 -11.62 -7.11
CA ASN A 25 27.41 -12.97 -6.88
C ASN A 25 27.53 -13.73 -8.21
N LEU A 26 26.44 -13.78 -8.96
CA LEU A 26 26.42 -14.46 -10.27
C LEU A 26 27.44 -13.86 -11.25
N TYR A 27 27.59 -12.53 -11.27
CA TYR A 27 28.59 -11.86 -12.09
C TYR A 27 30.01 -12.29 -11.74
N ARG A 28 30.35 -12.31 -10.45
CA ARG A 28 31.68 -12.67 -9.98
C ARG A 28 32.02 -14.11 -10.30
N GLU A 29 31.11 -15.04 -10.07
CA GLU A 29 31.34 -16.45 -10.34
C GLU A 29 31.41 -16.74 -11.84
N ALA A 30 30.53 -16.11 -12.64
CA ALA A 30 30.62 -16.20 -14.11
C ALA A 30 31.96 -15.69 -14.68
N LYS A 31 32.52 -14.65 -14.07
CA LYS A 31 33.85 -14.13 -14.45
C LYS A 31 34.97 -15.09 -14.08
N LYS A 32 34.90 -15.77 -12.91
CA LYS A 32 35.88 -16.79 -12.51
C LYS A 32 35.90 -17.97 -13.49
N GLU A 33 34.75 -18.34 -14.04
CA GLU A 33 34.64 -19.38 -15.07
C GLU A 33 34.99 -18.88 -16.50
N GLY A 34 35.51 -17.67 -16.64
CA GLY A 34 35.93 -17.12 -17.92
C GLY A 34 34.82 -16.59 -18.83
N LEU A 35 33.57 -16.53 -18.35
CA LEU A 35 32.47 -16.01 -19.17
C LEU A 35 32.64 -14.50 -19.44
N LYS A 36 32.52 -14.10 -20.68
CA LYS A 36 32.57 -12.70 -21.10
C LYS A 36 31.21 -12.00 -20.85
N VAL A 37 30.94 -11.68 -19.58
CA VAL A 37 29.67 -11.07 -19.15
C VAL A 37 29.87 -9.67 -18.55
N THR A 38 28.82 -8.85 -18.59
CA THR A 38 28.72 -7.57 -17.87
C THR A 38 27.65 -7.66 -16.81
N ARG A 39 27.74 -6.83 -15.75
CA ARG A 39 26.68 -6.73 -14.72
C ARG A 39 25.32 -6.44 -15.33
N HIS A 40 25.26 -5.66 -16.39
CA HIS A 40 24.00 -5.36 -17.10
C HIS A 40 23.39 -6.62 -17.72
N ARG A 41 24.19 -7.44 -18.40
CA ARG A 41 23.72 -8.71 -19.00
C ARG A 41 23.27 -9.71 -17.95
N VAL A 42 24.03 -9.87 -16.85
CA VAL A 42 23.63 -10.73 -15.71
C VAL A 42 22.31 -10.24 -15.11
N LYS A 43 22.14 -8.94 -14.93
CA LYS A 43 20.89 -8.36 -14.43
C LYS A 43 19.73 -8.63 -15.39
N LYS A 44 19.94 -8.49 -16.69
CA LYS A 44 18.92 -8.77 -17.71
C LYS A 44 18.51 -10.24 -17.68
N PHE A 45 19.48 -11.17 -17.62
CA PHE A 45 19.24 -12.60 -17.47
C PHE A 45 18.39 -12.90 -16.21
N LEU A 46 18.79 -12.40 -15.05
CA LEU A 46 18.05 -12.60 -13.80
C LEU A 46 16.63 -12.01 -13.81
N GLN A 47 16.40 -10.93 -14.55
CA GLN A 47 15.06 -10.34 -14.71
C GLN A 47 14.12 -11.22 -15.55
N GLY A 48 14.63 -12.11 -16.37
CA GLY A 48 13.87 -13.16 -17.06
C GLY A 48 13.53 -14.37 -16.20
N LEU A 49 14.17 -14.52 -15.02
CA LEU A 49 13.95 -15.69 -14.17
C LEU A 49 12.83 -15.46 -13.14
N PRO A 50 11.70 -16.21 -13.19
CA PRO A 50 10.64 -16.14 -12.18
C PRO A 50 11.16 -16.39 -10.77
N THR A 51 12.04 -17.38 -10.57
CA THR A 51 12.67 -17.69 -9.28
C THR A 51 13.37 -16.48 -8.67
N TYR A 52 14.15 -15.74 -9.45
CA TYR A 52 14.82 -14.53 -8.97
C TYR A 52 13.85 -13.38 -8.70
N THR A 53 12.94 -13.10 -9.66
CA THR A 53 12.07 -11.93 -9.60
C THR A 53 11.01 -12.03 -8.51
N LYS A 54 10.52 -13.25 -8.19
CA LYS A 54 9.53 -13.49 -7.13
C LYS A 54 10.13 -13.42 -5.72
N HIS A 55 11.40 -13.81 -5.56
CA HIS A 55 12.06 -13.91 -4.24
C HIS A 55 12.99 -12.75 -3.93
N LYS A 56 13.15 -11.79 -4.83
CA LYS A 56 13.95 -10.60 -4.55
C LYS A 56 13.42 -9.86 -3.31
N PRO A 57 14.31 -9.39 -2.39
CA PRO A 57 13.88 -8.67 -1.20
C PRO A 57 13.04 -7.45 -1.52
N VAL A 58 11.89 -7.31 -0.87
CA VAL A 58 11.00 -6.15 -0.99
C VAL A 58 11.47 -5.04 -0.06
N ARG A 59 11.62 -3.83 -0.59
CA ARG A 59 11.97 -2.65 0.20
C ARG A 59 10.71 -2.11 0.89
N ARG A 60 10.60 -2.33 2.18
CA ARG A 60 9.42 -1.92 2.98
C ARG A 60 9.41 -0.44 3.36
N ARG A 61 10.58 0.19 3.55
CA ARG A 61 10.71 1.59 3.96
C ARG A 61 11.27 2.42 2.83
N TYR A 62 10.46 3.31 2.30
CA TYR A 62 10.82 4.26 1.24
C TYR A 62 9.99 5.54 1.37
N PRO A 63 10.49 6.68 0.83
CA PRO A 63 9.74 7.92 0.78
C PRO A 63 8.46 7.76 -0.02
N ARG A 64 7.36 8.28 0.51
CA ARG A 64 6.05 8.34 -0.18
C ARG A 64 5.67 9.78 -0.44
N ASN A 65 4.77 10.02 -1.39
CA ASN A 65 4.20 11.32 -1.64
C ASN A 65 3.49 11.84 -0.37
N ARG A 66 3.72 13.11 -0.06
CA ARG A 66 3.04 13.76 1.06
C ARG A 66 1.62 14.15 0.66
N VAL A 67 0.71 14.11 1.62
CA VAL A 67 -0.58 14.78 1.49
C VAL A 67 -0.34 16.26 1.77
N TYR A 68 -0.66 17.11 0.81
CA TYR A 68 -0.58 18.56 0.95
C TYR A 68 -1.95 19.10 1.35
N SER A 69 -1.99 19.94 2.39
CA SER A 69 -3.13 20.76 2.74
C SER A 69 -2.77 22.23 2.50
N HIS A 70 -3.69 23.00 1.96
CA HIS A 70 -3.46 24.43 1.69
C HIS A 70 -3.40 25.25 2.98
N GLY A 71 -4.20 24.87 3.99
CA GLY A 71 -4.29 25.55 5.26
C GLY A 71 -5.13 24.79 6.27
N ILE A 72 -5.48 25.47 7.36
CA ILE A 72 -6.37 24.98 8.43
C ILE A 72 -7.70 24.56 7.80
N ASP A 73 -8.23 23.41 8.25
CA ASP A 73 -9.53 22.87 7.82
C ASP A 73 -9.69 22.63 6.31
N PHE A 74 -8.59 22.65 5.53
CA PHE A 74 -8.70 22.37 4.11
C PHE A 74 -8.96 20.88 3.83
N ILE A 75 -8.34 19.96 4.59
CA ILE A 75 -8.58 18.53 4.49
C ILE A 75 -8.67 17.94 5.89
N TRP A 76 -9.78 17.31 6.20
CA TRP A 76 -9.83 16.41 7.37
C TRP A 76 -9.71 14.95 6.93
N GLN A 77 -8.92 14.18 7.65
CA GLN A 77 -8.91 12.73 7.52
C GLN A 77 -9.73 12.11 8.63
N ILE A 78 -10.56 11.13 8.27
CA ILE A 78 -11.45 10.44 9.22
C ILE A 78 -11.26 8.93 9.14
N ASP A 79 -11.42 8.25 10.28
CA ASP A 79 -11.32 6.79 10.39
C ASP A 79 -12.13 6.29 11.59
N LEU A 80 -12.39 4.98 11.65
CA LEU A 80 -13.03 4.31 12.77
C LEU A 80 -12.06 3.35 13.47
N VAL A 81 -11.79 3.63 14.73
CA VAL A 81 -11.06 2.71 15.60
C VAL A 81 -12.00 1.67 16.17
N ASP A 82 -11.80 0.40 15.83
CA ASP A 82 -12.57 -0.71 16.42
C ASP A 82 -12.03 -1.10 17.81
N LEU A 83 -12.88 -0.98 18.82
CA LEU A 83 -12.68 -1.40 20.20
C LEU A 83 -13.82 -2.30 20.69
N SER A 84 -14.47 -3.04 19.80
CA SER A 84 -15.62 -3.91 20.07
C SER A 84 -15.39 -4.86 21.24
N ARG A 85 -14.15 -5.37 21.38
CA ARG A 85 -13.74 -6.24 22.52
C ARG A 85 -13.85 -5.56 23.88
N LEU A 86 -13.86 -4.23 23.91
CA LEU A 86 -13.93 -3.42 25.14
C LEU A 86 -15.35 -2.87 25.41
N ALA A 87 -16.33 -3.18 24.58
CA ALA A 87 -17.67 -2.62 24.62
C ALA A 87 -18.37 -2.82 25.99
N LYS A 88 -18.19 -3.99 26.63
CA LYS A 88 -18.77 -4.31 27.94
C LYS A 88 -18.29 -3.38 29.04
N PHE A 89 -17.11 -2.81 28.94
CA PHE A 89 -16.55 -1.86 29.91
C PHE A 89 -16.90 -0.40 29.59
N ASN A 90 -17.53 -0.14 28.44
CA ASN A 90 -17.70 1.18 27.84
C ASN A 90 -19.14 1.44 27.40
N LYS A 91 -20.13 1.03 28.21
CA LYS A 91 -21.57 1.28 27.99
C LYS A 91 -22.03 0.88 26.57
N GLY A 92 -21.47 -0.20 26.03
CA GLY A 92 -21.78 -0.69 24.69
C GLY A 92 -21.11 0.05 23.52
N HIS A 93 -20.22 1.02 23.78
CA HIS A 93 -19.48 1.69 22.71
C HIS A 93 -18.42 0.75 22.13
N LYS A 94 -18.49 0.55 20.83
CA LYS A 94 -17.66 -0.40 20.07
C LYS A 94 -16.60 0.29 19.22
N PHE A 95 -16.85 1.54 18.83
CA PHE A 95 -15.99 2.27 17.91
C PHE A 95 -15.65 3.67 18.45
N ILE A 96 -14.58 4.25 17.96
CA ILE A 96 -14.28 5.68 18.13
C ILE A 96 -14.13 6.26 16.72
N LEU A 97 -14.96 7.26 16.39
CA LEU A 97 -14.73 8.12 15.24
C LEU A 97 -13.52 8.98 15.54
N THR A 98 -12.51 8.89 14.73
CA THR A 98 -11.31 9.71 14.79
C THR A 98 -11.31 10.67 13.61
N VAL A 99 -11.12 11.94 13.89
CA VAL A 99 -11.01 13.00 12.89
C VAL A 99 -9.73 13.77 13.14
N VAL A 100 -9.01 14.14 12.10
CA VAL A 100 -7.80 14.95 12.23
C VAL A 100 -7.69 15.95 11.07
N ASP A 101 -7.50 17.21 11.38
CA ASP A 101 -7.13 18.20 10.39
C ASP A 101 -5.70 17.93 9.89
N VAL A 102 -5.58 17.75 8.58
CA VAL A 102 -4.32 17.39 7.91
C VAL A 102 -3.27 18.48 8.08
N PHE A 103 -3.68 19.75 8.20
CA PHE A 103 -2.76 20.88 8.36
C PHE A 103 -2.33 21.07 9.81
N SER A 104 -3.24 21.46 10.67
CA SER A 104 -2.95 21.79 12.09
C SER A 104 -2.64 20.56 12.92
N LYS A 105 -2.97 19.35 12.46
CA LYS A 105 -2.94 18.09 13.22
C LYS A 105 -3.92 18.07 14.39
N TYR A 106 -4.83 19.03 14.48
CA TYR A 106 -5.88 19.06 15.49
C TYR A 106 -6.77 17.82 15.34
N GLY A 107 -7.05 17.15 16.43
CA GLY A 107 -7.76 15.88 16.42
C GLY A 107 -9.00 15.86 17.28
N TRP A 108 -10.01 15.10 16.86
CA TRP A 108 -11.25 14.82 17.59
C TRP A 108 -11.44 13.32 17.78
N LEU A 109 -12.06 12.94 18.89
CA LEU A 109 -12.42 11.57 19.24
C LEU A 109 -13.87 11.53 19.68
N VAL A 110 -14.73 10.80 18.98
CA VAL A 110 -16.13 10.64 19.34
C VAL A 110 -16.47 9.16 19.50
N PRO A 111 -16.88 8.68 20.70
CA PRO A 111 -17.23 7.28 20.90
C PRO A 111 -18.57 6.93 20.27
N LEU A 112 -18.65 5.76 19.60
CA LEU A 112 -19.82 5.27 18.90
C LEU A 112 -20.22 3.87 19.39
N LYS A 113 -21.54 3.62 19.56
CA LYS A 113 -22.06 2.28 19.84
C LYS A 113 -22.05 1.35 18.62
N ASN A 114 -22.25 1.90 17.45
CA ASN A 114 -22.26 1.19 16.19
C ASN A 114 -21.70 2.10 15.06
N LYS A 115 -21.50 1.54 13.88
CA LYS A 115 -20.98 2.25 12.70
C LYS A 115 -22.07 2.53 11.64
N THR A 116 -23.34 2.65 12.06
CA THR A 116 -24.42 3.01 11.13
C THR A 116 -24.28 4.45 10.66
N GLY A 117 -24.79 4.74 9.46
CA GLY A 117 -24.76 6.09 8.89
C GLY A 117 -25.40 7.15 9.79
N VAL A 118 -26.51 6.81 10.47
CA VAL A 118 -27.18 7.72 11.42
C VAL A 118 -26.28 8.07 12.60
N THR A 119 -25.62 7.07 13.18
CA THR A 119 -24.72 7.28 14.33
C THR A 119 -23.49 8.09 13.91
N LEU A 120 -22.94 7.82 12.73
CA LEU A 120 -21.80 8.56 12.17
C LEU A 120 -22.18 10.04 11.91
N VAL A 121 -23.33 10.29 11.28
CA VAL A 121 -23.87 11.63 11.05
C VAL A 121 -24.00 12.42 12.35
N LYS A 122 -24.59 11.80 13.40
CA LYS A 122 -24.73 12.45 14.73
C LYS A 122 -23.37 12.83 15.31
N ALA A 123 -22.39 11.91 15.24
CA ALA A 123 -21.05 12.15 15.73
C ALA A 123 -20.30 13.22 14.95
N PHE A 124 -20.37 13.20 13.62
CA PHE A 124 -19.72 14.21 12.80
C PHE A 124 -20.37 15.59 12.97
N LYS A 125 -21.70 15.66 13.06
CA LYS A 125 -22.43 16.91 13.40
C LYS A 125 -21.99 17.49 14.75
N SER A 126 -21.65 16.65 15.75
CA SER A 126 -21.16 17.17 17.03
C SER A 126 -19.79 17.85 16.91
N ILE A 127 -18.93 17.38 16.01
CA ILE A 127 -17.66 18.04 15.71
C ILE A 127 -17.88 19.36 14.96
N LEU A 128 -18.75 19.38 13.94
CA LEU A 128 -19.04 20.60 13.19
C LEU A 128 -19.65 21.72 14.06
N LYS A 129 -20.38 21.35 15.15
CA LYS A 129 -20.93 22.32 16.12
C LYS A 129 -19.84 23.10 16.88
N GLU A 130 -18.57 22.65 16.90
CA GLU A 130 -17.45 23.43 17.44
C GLU A 130 -17.05 24.63 16.56
N GLY A 131 -17.72 24.82 15.40
CA GLY A 131 -17.52 25.96 14.52
C GLY A 131 -16.42 25.78 13.49
N ARG A 132 -15.85 24.56 13.36
CA ARG A 132 -14.85 24.23 12.33
C ARG A 132 -15.48 23.38 11.24
N TYR A 133 -15.21 23.71 9.98
CA TYR A 133 -15.76 23.03 8.81
C TYR A 133 -14.65 22.72 7.81
N PRO A 134 -14.46 21.45 7.40
CA PRO A 134 -13.44 21.12 6.41
C PRO A 134 -13.92 21.45 5.00
N TYR A 135 -13.02 21.91 4.14
CA TYR A 135 -13.31 22.01 2.71
C TYR A 135 -13.42 20.62 2.06
N LYS A 136 -12.63 19.64 2.54
CA LYS A 136 -12.66 18.25 2.06
C LYS A 136 -12.53 17.25 3.21
N VAL A 137 -13.26 16.15 3.09
CA VAL A 137 -13.08 14.96 3.95
C VAL A 137 -12.44 13.85 3.14
N HIS A 138 -11.40 13.25 3.70
CA HIS A 138 -10.71 12.09 3.18
C HIS A 138 -10.88 10.90 4.12
N ALA A 139 -11.40 9.79 3.60
CA ALA A 139 -11.54 8.53 4.32
C ALA A 139 -11.09 7.36 3.46
N ASP A 140 -10.92 6.19 4.09
CA ASP A 140 -10.82 4.95 3.36
C ASP A 140 -12.18 4.55 2.75
N GLN A 141 -12.19 3.56 1.84
CA GLN A 141 -13.42 3.09 1.16
C GLN A 141 -14.33 2.24 2.07
N GLY A 142 -14.47 2.61 3.34
CA GLY A 142 -15.41 1.96 4.24
C GLY A 142 -16.86 2.29 3.86
N THR A 143 -17.74 1.29 3.91
CA THR A 143 -19.19 1.47 3.65
C THR A 143 -19.83 2.47 4.62
N GLU A 144 -19.25 2.62 5.81
CA GLU A 144 -19.63 3.59 6.82
C GLU A 144 -19.46 5.05 6.38
N PHE A 145 -18.51 5.35 5.49
CA PHE A 145 -18.26 6.69 4.99
C PHE A 145 -18.92 6.95 3.62
N THR A 146 -19.23 5.88 2.87
CA THR A 146 -19.87 6.00 1.55
C THR A 146 -21.39 5.88 1.58
N ASN A 147 -21.99 5.67 2.76
CA ASN A 147 -23.44 5.58 2.90
C ASN A 147 -24.16 6.90 2.58
N ARG A 148 -25.41 6.78 2.13
CA ARG A 148 -26.24 7.90 1.69
C ARG A 148 -26.38 9.01 2.75
N ASN A 149 -26.55 8.65 4.01
CA ASN A 149 -26.79 9.63 5.09
C ASN A 149 -25.57 10.51 5.35
N PHE A 150 -24.37 9.90 5.38
CA PHE A 150 -23.14 10.65 5.59
C PHE A 150 -22.80 11.52 4.38
N GLN A 151 -22.96 10.99 3.17
CA GLN A 151 -22.77 11.76 1.94
C GLN A 151 -23.76 12.95 1.83
N ALA A 152 -25.01 12.77 2.25
CA ALA A 152 -26.00 13.84 2.30
C ALA A 152 -25.58 14.95 3.28
N LEU A 153 -25.09 14.59 4.48
CA LEU A 153 -24.55 15.54 5.45
C LEU A 153 -23.40 16.36 4.87
N LEU A 154 -22.44 15.70 4.21
CA LEU A 154 -21.30 16.40 3.63
C LEU A 154 -21.73 17.37 2.54
N LYS A 155 -22.68 16.96 1.67
CA LYS A 155 -23.25 17.80 0.62
C LYS A 155 -24.04 18.99 1.19
N GLU A 156 -24.81 18.78 2.25
CA GLU A 156 -25.57 19.83 2.95
C GLU A 156 -24.66 20.96 3.49
N ASN A 157 -23.41 20.62 3.82
CA ASN A 157 -22.43 21.56 4.35
C ASN A 157 -21.33 21.94 3.33
N ASP A 158 -21.53 21.70 2.04
CA ASP A 158 -20.58 21.99 0.94
C ASP A 158 -19.19 21.33 1.14
N ILE A 159 -19.14 20.20 1.84
CA ILE A 159 -17.92 19.47 2.13
C ILE A 159 -17.67 18.44 1.02
N ALA A 160 -16.58 18.58 0.27
CA ALA A 160 -16.18 17.61 -0.73
C ALA A 160 -15.67 16.30 -0.07
N PHE A 161 -16.03 15.16 -0.65
CA PHE A 161 -15.58 13.85 -0.18
C PHE A 161 -14.69 13.17 -1.22
N TYR A 162 -13.60 12.57 -0.78
CA TYR A 162 -12.82 11.65 -1.61
C TYR A 162 -12.27 10.48 -0.79
N SER A 163 -12.17 9.34 -1.44
CA SER A 163 -11.54 8.15 -0.87
C SER A 163 -10.35 7.72 -1.72
N THR A 164 -9.38 7.08 -1.09
CA THR A 164 -8.24 6.50 -1.81
C THR A 164 -8.42 5.00 -1.96
N ASN A 165 -8.20 4.52 -3.20
CA ASN A 165 -8.30 3.10 -3.56
C ASN A 165 -6.98 2.32 -3.31
N ASN A 166 -5.94 2.99 -2.88
CA ASN A 166 -4.62 2.37 -2.66
C ASN A 166 -4.47 1.96 -1.20
N GLU A 167 -3.69 0.93 -0.98
CA GLU A 167 -3.20 0.52 0.35
C GLU A 167 -2.42 1.64 1.10
N THR A 168 -2.21 2.80 0.46
CA THR A 168 -1.74 4.02 1.12
C THR A 168 -2.92 4.79 1.69
N HIS A 169 -3.48 4.22 2.73
CA HIS A 169 -4.54 4.73 3.57
C HIS A 169 -4.35 6.19 4.02
N ALA A 170 -5.36 6.77 4.63
CA ALA A 170 -5.34 8.08 5.27
C ALA A 170 -4.24 8.18 6.36
N SER A 171 -3.00 8.25 5.93
CA SER A 171 -1.80 8.01 6.74
C SER A 171 -1.63 8.95 7.95
N ILE A 172 -2.31 10.09 7.95
CA ILE A 172 -2.25 11.06 9.05
C ILE A 172 -3.19 10.62 10.16
N VAL A 173 -4.44 10.25 9.83
CA VAL A 173 -5.38 9.72 10.83
C VAL A 173 -4.92 8.36 11.37
N GLU A 174 -4.31 7.50 10.56
CA GLU A 174 -3.71 6.25 11.05
C GLU A 174 -2.61 6.51 12.10
N ARG A 175 -1.76 7.51 11.87
CA ARG A 175 -0.72 7.90 12.83
C ARG A 175 -1.35 8.49 14.08
N TYR A 176 -2.41 9.28 13.95
CA TYR A 176 -3.21 9.79 15.05
C TYR A 176 -3.79 8.64 15.87
N ASN A 177 -4.45 7.67 15.21
CA ASN A 177 -4.99 6.47 15.82
C ASN A 177 -3.95 5.68 16.60
N ARG A 178 -2.76 5.51 16.03
CA ARG A 178 -1.65 4.84 16.72
C ARG A 178 -1.23 5.58 17.98
N THR A 179 -1.17 6.90 17.92
CA THR A 179 -0.81 7.74 19.08
C THR A 179 -1.85 7.63 20.19
N ILE A 180 -3.12 7.72 19.84
CA ILE A 180 -4.23 7.60 20.79
C ILE A 180 -4.31 6.20 21.38
N LYS A 181 -4.25 5.15 20.57
CA LYS A 181 -4.24 3.75 21.06
C LYS A 181 -3.09 3.50 22.03
N ASN A 182 -1.88 3.99 21.74
CA ASN A 182 -0.73 3.81 22.63
C ASN A 182 -0.92 4.51 23.98
N ARG A 183 -1.51 5.72 23.99
CA ARG A 183 -1.84 6.43 25.24
C ARG A 183 -2.92 5.72 26.02
N LEU A 184 -3.98 5.29 25.33
CA LEU A 184 -5.11 4.58 25.93
C LEU A 184 -4.68 3.27 26.56
N PHE A 185 -3.87 2.46 25.88
CA PHE A 185 -3.40 1.18 26.43
C PHE A 185 -2.45 1.35 27.61
N ARG A 186 -1.63 2.41 27.62
CA ARG A 186 -0.82 2.77 28.80
C ARG A 186 -1.69 3.19 29.98
N TYR A 187 -2.74 3.98 29.73
CA TYR A 187 -3.73 4.33 30.75
C TYR A 187 -4.43 3.08 31.31
N PHE A 188 -4.80 2.13 30.46
CA PHE A 188 -5.40 0.87 30.91
C PHE A 188 -4.46 0.10 31.85
N THR A 189 -3.19 0.05 31.53
CA THR A 189 -2.18 -0.62 32.37
C THR A 189 -1.98 0.13 33.68
N ASP A 190 -1.86 1.46 33.64
CA ASP A 190 -1.61 2.30 34.83
C ASP A 190 -2.80 2.26 35.82
N LYS A 191 -4.02 2.36 35.32
CA LYS A 191 -5.24 2.40 36.12
C LYS A 191 -5.89 1.03 36.30
N ASN A 192 -5.30 -0.04 35.82
CA ASN A 192 -5.85 -1.39 35.80
C ASN A 192 -7.32 -1.42 35.36
N THR A 193 -7.65 -0.72 34.31
CA THR A 193 -9.00 -0.55 33.78
C THR A 193 -9.07 -0.85 32.29
N ARG A 194 -10.27 -1.02 31.76
CA ARG A 194 -10.59 -1.09 30.33
C ARG A 194 -11.66 -0.06 29.93
N SER A 195 -12.05 0.80 30.86
CA SER A 195 -12.95 1.92 30.59
C SER A 195 -12.17 3.06 29.96
N TYR A 196 -12.73 3.66 28.88
CA TYR A 196 -12.09 4.75 28.16
C TYR A 196 -12.98 5.98 27.94
N LEU A 197 -14.29 5.86 28.16
CA LEU A 197 -15.22 6.96 27.82
C LEU A 197 -14.86 8.24 28.56
N ASP A 198 -14.59 8.15 29.85
CA ASP A 198 -14.32 9.30 30.70
C ASP A 198 -12.93 9.94 30.40
N VAL A 199 -11.98 9.15 29.90
CA VAL A 199 -10.63 9.64 29.62
C VAL A 199 -10.46 10.17 28.19
N LEU A 200 -11.35 9.85 27.25
CA LEU A 200 -11.24 10.29 25.84
C LEU A 200 -11.14 11.81 25.70
N PRO A 201 -11.98 12.65 26.35
CA PRO A 201 -11.84 14.10 26.25
C PRO A 201 -10.48 14.59 26.75
N HIS A 202 -9.97 14.04 27.84
CA HIS A 202 -8.66 14.38 28.39
C HIS A 202 -7.51 13.96 27.46
N LEU A 203 -7.60 12.80 26.82
CA LEU A 203 -6.61 12.34 25.83
C LEU A 203 -6.61 13.24 24.59
N THR A 204 -7.78 13.68 24.16
CA THR A 204 -7.94 14.59 23.02
C THR A 204 -7.33 15.97 23.34
N ALA A 205 -7.70 16.55 24.45
CA ALA A 205 -7.15 17.84 24.91
C ALA A 205 -5.63 17.77 25.08
N SER A 206 -5.13 16.74 25.78
CA SER A 206 -3.69 16.53 25.96
C SER A 206 -2.94 16.27 24.64
N TYR A 207 -3.58 15.70 23.62
CA TYR A 207 -2.99 15.56 22.29
C TYR A 207 -2.90 16.91 21.60
N ASN A 208 -3.98 17.69 21.61
CA ASN A 208 -4.06 18.98 20.93
C ASN A 208 -3.16 20.04 21.56
N ALA A 209 -2.99 20.03 22.88
CA ALA A 209 -2.10 20.96 23.61
C ALA A 209 -0.62 20.56 23.55
N ARG A 210 -0.28 19.42 22.99
CA ARG A 210 1.13 18.98 22.93
C ARG A 210 1.81 19.41 21.64
N LYS A 211 3.00 20.02 21.75
CA LYS A 211 3.86 20.34 20.60
C LYS A 211 4.01 19.14 19.65
N HIS A 212 3.54 19.28 18.42
CA HIS A 212 3.59 18.24 17.39
C HIS A 212 4.81 18.42 16.49
N ARG A 213 5.65 17.39 16.41
CA ARG A 213 6.95 17.43 15.72
C ARG A 213 6.88 17.93 14.27
N SER A 214 5.80 17.62 13.53
CA SER A 214 5.70 17.96 12.11
C SER A 214 5.35 19.42 11.85
N ILE A 215 4.69 20.10 12.79
CA ILE A 215 4.25 21.49 12.66
C ILE A 215 5.04 22.45 13.56
N GLY A 216 5.77 21.92 14.54
CA GLY A 216 6.65 22.70 15.41
C GLY A 216 5.96 23.40 16.58
N VAL A 217 4.62 23.40 16.63
CA VAL A 217 3.76 23.99 17.67
C VAL A 217 2.73 22.96 18.14
N ALA A 218 1.89 23.29 19.13
CA ALA A 218 0.76 22.45 19.49
C ALA A 218 -0.38 22.63 18.45
N PRO A 219 -1.17 21.56 18.19
CA PRO A 219 -2.30 21.65 17.25
C PRO A 219 -3.32 22.74 17.57
N ASP A 220 -3.60 23.00 18.85
CA ASP A 220 -4.52 24.04 19.31
C ASP A 220 -3.93 25.47 19.24
N GLU A 221 -2.62 25.60 19.12
CA GLU A 221 -1.92 26.88 18.90
C GLU A 221 -1.91 27.30 17.41
N VAL A 222 -2.36 26.44 16.49
CA VAL A 222 -2.37 26.75 15.06
C VAL A 222 -3.57 27.66 14.74
N THR A 223 -3.27 28.85 14.26
CA THR A 223 -4.24 29.91 13.91
C THR A 223 -3.84 30.56 12.59
N ASP A 224 -4.72 31.35 12.00
CA ASP A 224 -4.44 32.11 10.78
C ASP A 224 -3.17 32.97 10.88
N LYS A 225 -2.86 33.46 12.10
CA LYS A 225 -1.68 34.32 12.35
C LYS A 225 -0.35 33.57 12.17
N ASN A 226 -0.32 32.26 12.40
CA ASN A 226 0.91 31.46 12.28
C ASN A 226 0.83 30.40 11.16
N GLU A 227 -0.25 30.39 10.38
CA GLU A 227 -0.50 29.40 9.33
C GLU A 227 0.64 29.34 8.32
N LEU A 228 1.16 30.47 7.84
CA LEU A 228 2.28 30.51 6.90
C LEU A 228 3.53 29.85 7.47
N LYS A 229 3.86 30.12 8.73
CA LYS A 229 5.03 29.52 9.42
C LYS A 229 4.86 28.00 9.59
N VAL A 230 3.65 27.56 9.90
CA VAL A 230 3.30 26.12 9.97
C VAL A 230 3.41 25.49 8.59
N TRP A 231 2.94 26.18 7.54
CA TRP A 231 3.05 25.71 6.15
C TRP A 231 4.52 25.55 5.73
N GLU A 232 5.35 26.52 6.02
CA GLU A 232 6.79 26.44 5.75
C GLU A 232 7.46 25.28 6.50
N THR A 233 7.10 25.08 7.76
CA THR A 233 7.60 23.94 8.57
C THR A 233 7.19 22.60 7.96
N LEU A 234 5.93 22.48 7.50
CA LEU A 234 5.41 21.23 6.89
C LEU A 234 6.01 20.98 5.51
N TYR A 235 6.10 22.01 4.67
CA TYR A 235 6.29 21.86 3.22
C TYR A 235 7.50 22.62 2.66
N GLY A 236 8.11 23.55 3.37
CA GLY A 236 9.19 24.41 2.88
C GLY A 236 10.41 23.65 2.30
N HIS A 237 10.70 22.46 2.83
CA HIS A 237 11.73 21.58 2.26
C HIS A 237 11.30 20.84 0.98
N ALA A 238 10.01 20.86 0.64
CA ALA A 238 9.50 20.15 -0.54
C ALA A 238 9.59 20.98 -1.83
N THR A 239 9.86 22.29 -1.72
CA THR A 239 9.93 23.21 -2.87
C THR A 239 11.21 23.04 -3.70
N ARG A 240 12.24 22.38 -3.19
CA ARG A 240 13.41 22.00 -3.98
C ARG A 240 13.02 20.91 -4.98
N ARG A 241 12.72 21.34 -6.20
CA ARG A 241 12.42 20.45 -7.34
C ARG A 241 13.67 19.62 -7.69
N VAL A 242 13.83 18.47 -7.08
CA VAL A 242 14.78 17.47 -7.54
C VAL A 242 14.13 16.76 -8.73
N ARG A 243 14.68 16.94 -9.93
CA ARG A 243 14.31 16.14 -11.11
C ARG A 243 14.58 14.66 -10.79
N LYS A 244 13.56 13.91 -10.41
CA LYS A 244 13.68 12.47 -10.19
C LYS A 244 13.59 11.75 -11.50
N ARG A 245 14.60 10.96 -11.83
CA ARG A 245 14.58 10.07 -12.99
C ARG A 245 13.60 8.94 -12.75
N PHE A 246 12.79 8.65 -13.76
CA PHE A 246 11.98 7.44 -13.76
C PHE A 246 12.89 6.22 -13.86
N LYS A 247 12.66 5.23 -13.03
CA LYS A 247 13.39 3.96 -13.04
C LYS A 247 12.85 3.02 -14.12
N PHE A 248 11.56 3.11 -14.40
CA PHE A 248 10.86 2.31 -15.38
C PHE A 248 10.30 3.19 -16.50
N LYS A 249 10.11 2.60 -17.68
CA LYS A 249 9.53 3.24 -18.85
C LYS A 249 8.12 2.68 -19.08
N VAL A 250 7.29 3.41 -19.84
CA VAL A 250 6.03 2.89 -20.37
C VAL A 250 6.37 1.71 -21.28
N GLY A 251 5.58 0.63 -21.21
CA GLY A 251 5.84 -0.65 -21.87
C GLY A 251 6.75 -1.61 -21.09
N ASP A 252 7.32 -1.20 -19.93
CA ASP A 252 8.05 -2.13 -19.08
C ASP A 252 7.08 -3.06 -18.33
N TYR A 253 7.41 -4.35 -18.30
CA TYR A 253 6.68 -5.34 -17.50
C TYR A 253 7.23 -5.42 -16.07
N VAL A 254 6.31 -5.51 -15.10
CA VAL A 254 6.64 -5.49 -13.67
C VAL A 254 5.78 -6.46 -12.87
N ARG A 255 6.31 -6.91 -11.74
CA ARG A 255 5.54 -7.53 -10.65
C ARG A 255 5.27 -6.51 -9.56
N ILE A 256 4.16 -6.66 -8.86
CA ILE A 256 3.78 -5.83 -7.72
C ILE A 256 4.25 -6.51 -6.44
N SER A 257 4.75 -5.74 -5.49
CA SER A 257 5.12 -6.25 -4.17
C SER A 257 3.86 -6.73 -3.42
N MET A 258 3.88 -7.98 -2.96
CA MET A 258 2.87 -8.45 -2.03
C MET A 258 3.20 -7.87 -0.66
N GLN A 259 2.33 -6.99 -0.13
CA GLN A 259 2.51 -6.46 1.22
C GLN A 259 2.58 -7.62 2.21
N ALA A 260 3.67 -7.70 2.92
CA ALA A 260 3.86 -8.76 3.88
C ALA A 260 2.88 -8.58 5.04
N ARG A 261 1.93 -9.48 5.18
CA ARG A 261 1.25 -9.72 6.45
C ARG A 261 2.33 -9.89 7.53
N SER A 262 2.10 -9.40 8.74
CA SER A 262 3.08 -9.32 9.84
C SER A 262 3.79 -10.64 10.17
N PHE A 263 3.24 -11.77 9.73
CA PHE A 263 3.72 -13.13 9.97
C PHE A 263 4.03 -13.92 8.68
N LYS A 264 4.38 -13.24 7.59
CA LYS A 264 4.75 -13.96 6.36
C LYS A 264 6.05 -14.71 6.58
N LYS A 265 6.01 -16.02 6.39
CA LYS A 265 7.19 -16.87 6.44
C LYS A 265 8.17 -16.48 5.32
N GLY A 266 9.46 -16.40 5.62
CA GLY A 266 10.49 -15.84 4.73
C GLY A 266 10.68 -16.57 3.40
N TYR A 267 10.21 -17.82 3.29
CA TYR A 267 10.30 -18.63 2.07
C TYR A 267 9.18 -18.33 1.05
N LEU A 268 8.15 -17.55 1.42
CA LEU A 268 7.08 -17.19 0.47
C LEU A 268 7.52 -16.04 -0.45
N PRO A 269 7.13 -16.08 -1.74
CA PRO A 269 7.42 -15.01 -2.68
C PRO A 269 7.01 -13.64 -2.16
N GLY A 270 7.84 -12.62 -2.38
CA GLY A 270 7.57 -11.23 -2.01
C GLY A 270 6.82 -10.43 -3.08
N TRP A 271 6.70 -10.98 -4.29
CA TRP A 271 6.18 -10.36 -5.48
C TRP A 271 5.08 -11.22 -6.11
N THR A 272 4.14 -10.58 -6.82
CA THR A 272 3.03 -11.27 -7.49
C THR A 272 3.52 -12.29 -8.52
N ASP A 273 2.75 -13.35 -8.71
CA ASP A 273 2.92 -14.27 -9.84
C ASP A 273 2.45 -13.62 -11.15
N GLU A 274 1.44 -12.80 -11.06
CA GLU A 274 0.91 -11.99 -12.15
C GLU A 274 1.90 -10.88 -12.55
N VAL A 275 1.89 -10.55 -13.83
CA VAL A 275 2.74 -9.51 -14.42
C VAL A 275 1.87 -8.41 -14.99
N PHE A 276 2.32 -7.18 -14.85
CA PHE A 276 1.60 -5.97 -15.25
C PHE A 276 2.47 -5.12 -16.16
N GLU A 277 1.84 -4.37 -17.05
CA GLU A 277 2.51 -3.41 -17.91
C GLU A 277 2.43 -1.99 -17.36
N ILE A 278 3.50 -1.23 -17.45
CA ILE A 278 3.50 0.20 -17.13
C ILE A 278 2.89 0.98 -18.28
N ILE A 279 1.69 1.54 -18.05
CA ILE A 279 0.98 2.35 -19.06
C ILE A 279 1.22 3.84 -18.91
N LYS A 280 1.64 4.32 -17.72
CA LYS A 280 1.94 5.73 -17.46
C LYS A 280 2.94 5.92 -16.34
N ALA A 281 3.95 6.77 -16.59
CA ALA A 281 4.84 7.29 -15.55
C ALA A 281 4.38 8.69 -15.15
N VAL A 282 4.14 8.91 -13.84
CA VAL A 282 3.60 10.17 -13.31
C VAL A 282 4.70 10.91 -12.53
N PRO A 283 5.03 12.17 -12.92
CA PRO A 283 6.13 12.92 -12.33
C PRO A 283 5.76 13.50 -10.97
N ARG A 284 5.68 12.66 -9.95
CA ARG A 284 5.55 13.05 -8.54
C ARG A 284 6.89 12.97 -7.84
N THR A 285 6.96 13.37 -6.59
CA THR A 285 8.16 13.31 -5.74
C THR A 285 7.87 12.50 -4.48
N PRO A 286 8.17 11.19 -4.46
CA PRO A 286 8.77 10.35 -5.53
C PRO A 286 7.82 10.06 -6.70
N PRO A 287 8.36 9.63 -7.88
CA PRO A 287 7.57 9.28 -9.04
C PRO A 287 6.72 8.03 -8.78
N VAL A 288 5.56 7.96 -9.43
CA VAL A 288 4.65 6.82 -9.38
C VAL A 288 4.24 6.38 -10.78
N TYR A 289 3.69 5.17 -10.88
CA TYR A 289 3.34 4.53 -12.13
C TYR A 289 1.89 4.06 -12.12
N ARG A 290 1.24 4.09 -13.28
CA ARG A 290 -0.04 3.39 -13.51
C ARG A 290 0.23 2.12 -14.29
N LEU A 291 -0.52 1.09 -13.97
CA LEU A 291 -0.35 -0.24 -14.51
C LEU A 291 -1.63 -0.72 -15.18
N SER A 292 -1.47 -1.58 -16.19
CA SER A 292 -2.52 -2.45 -16.68
C SER A 292 -2.10 -3.91 -16.52
N ASP A 293 -3.07 -4.80 -16.50
CA ASP A 293 -2.79 -6.22 -16.63
C ASP A 293 -2.53 -6.58 -18.12
N LEU A 294 -2.22 -7.84 -18.38
CA LEU A 294 -1.92 -8.32 -19.75
C LEU A 294 -3.16 -8.38 -20.66
N THR A 295 -4.38 -8.18 -20.14
CA THR A 295 -5.59 -8.02 -20.94
C THR A 295 -5.92 -6.57 -21.28
N GLY A 296 -5.11 -5.61 -20.78
CA GLY A 296 -5.30 -4.18 -21.00
C GLY A 296 -6.16 -3.49 -19.93
N ASP A 297 -6.69 -4.23 -18.94
CA ASP A 297 -7.47 -3.64 -17.86
C ASP A 297 -6.57 -2.81 -16.94
N THR A 298 -6.90 -1.54 -16.76
CA THR A 298 -6.13 -0.64 -15.91
C THR A 298 -6.36 -0.92 -14.43
N LEU A 299 -5.28 -1.11 -13.68
CA LEU A 299 -5.34 -1.23 -12.23
C LEU A 299 -5.70 0.11 -11.60
N LYS A 300 -6.57 0.08 -10.61
CA LYS A 300 -6.92 1.27 -9.82
C LYS A 300 -5.72 1.73 -9.00
N GLY A 301 -5.44 3.04 -9.02
CA GLY A 301 -4.41 3.66 -8.21
C GLY A 301 -3.07 3.89 -8.91
N THR A 302 -2.04 4.12 -8.12
CA THR A 302 -0.67 4.38 -8.59
C THR A 302 0.32 3.65 -7.69
N PHE A 303 1.43 3.20 -8.27
CA PHE A 303 2.44 2.38 -7.61
C PHE A 303 3.77 3.11 -7.55
N TYR A 304 4.47 3.00 -6.42
CA TYR A 304 5.81 3.56 -6.26
C TYR A 304 6.87 2.67 -6.92
N THR A 305 8.01 3.24 -7.21
CA THR A 305 9.16 2.51 -7.77
C THR A 305 9.56 1.28 -6.93
N GLU A 306 9.44 1.39 -5.61
CA GLU A 306 9.81 0.35 -4.65
C GLU A 306 8.78 -0.77 -4.55
N GLU A 307 7.56 -0.53 -5.01
CA GLU A 307 6.47 -1.51 -5.10
C GLU A 307 6.51 -2.32 -6.39
N LEU A 308 7.45 -2.00 -7.28
CA LEU A 308 7.55 -2.61 -8.60
C LEU A 308 8.89 -3.31 -8.81
N GLN A 309 8.82 -4.53 -9.33
CA GLN A 309 9.98 -5.31 -9.76
C GLN A 309 9.93 -5.55 -11.26
N LYS A 310 10.91 -5.01 -12.01
CA LYS A 310 10.99 -5.23 -13.45
C LYS A 310 11.20 -6.71 -13.76
N VAL A 311 10.45 -7.21 -14.73
CA VAL A 311 10.58 -8.54 -15.33
C VAL A 311 10.76 -8.42 -16.83
N LEU A 312 11.41 -9.41 -17.42
CA LEU A 312 11.43 -9.62 -18.85
C LEU A 312 10.55 -10.82 -19.15
N ILE A 313 9.59 -10.67 -20.03
CA ILE A 313 8.73 -11.75 -20.50
C ILE A 313 9.29 -12.23 -21.82
N HIS A 314 9.57 -13.51 -21.92
CA HIS A 314 9.88 -14.17 -23.17
C HIS A 314 8.61 -14.88 -23.67
N LYS A 315 8.48 -15.01 -25.01
CA LYS A 315 7.31 -15.68 -25.62
C LYS A 315 7.12 -17.13 -25.13
N ASP A 316 8.21 -17.75 -24.71
CA ASP A 316 8.28 -19.14 -24.26
C ASP A 316 8.28 -19.25 -22.72
N ASP A 317 7.90 -18.20 -22.00
CA ASP A 317 7.86 -18.22 -20.53
C ASP A 317 6.79 -19.18 -20.03
N TYR A 318 7.22 -20.07 -19.16
CA TYR A 318 6.39 -21.10 -18.56
C TYR A 318 5.67 -20.58 -17.32
N PHE A 319 4.33 -20.59 -17.34
CA PHE A 319 3.51 -20.27 -16.17
C PHE A 319 3.03 -21.56 -15.51
N PRO A 320 3.26 -21.77 -14.21
CA PRO A 320 2.76 -22.95 -13.49
C PRO A 320 1.24 -23.06 -13.60
N ILE A 321 0.76 -24.28 -13.87
CA ILE A 321 -0.67 -24.56 -13.94
C ILE A 321 -1.18 -24.93 -12.55
N GLU A 322 -2.23 -24.25 -12.10
CA GLU A 322 -2.93 -24.55 -10.86
C GLU A 322 -3.85 -25.78 -11.04
N LYS A 323 -4.67 -25.74 -12.08
CA LYS A 323 -5.59 -26.83 -12.43
C LYS A 323 -5.95 -26.84 -13.91
N VAL A 324 -6.29 -28.03 -14.41
CA VAL A 324 -6.92 -28.20 -15.71
C VAL A 324 -8.43 -28.08 -15.53
N LEU A 325 -9.05 -27.11 -16.22
CA LEU A 325 -10.48 -26.82 -16.13
C LEU A 325 -11.29 -27.67 -17.12
N ARG A 326 -10.76 -27.81 -18.36
CA ARG A 326 -11.41 -28.54 -19.46
C ARG A 326 -10.35 -29.22 -20.32
N THR A 327 -10.74 -30.26 -21.06
CA THR A 327 -9.89 -30.95 -22.03
C THR A 327 -10.66 -31.08 -23.33
N ARG A 328 -10.00 -30.94 -24.48
CA ARG A 328 -10.55 -31.23 -25.80
C ARG A 328 -9.49 -31.83 -26.70
N THR A 329 -9.92 -32.50 -27.78
CA THR A 329 -9.03 -32.92 -28.87
C THR A 329 -9.37 -32.10 -30.11
N ARG A 330 -8.39 -31.44 -30.69
CA ARG A 330 -8.53 -30.67 -31.92
C ARG A 330 -7.46 -31.08 -32.90
N ASN A 331 -7.84 -31.45 -34.12
CA ASN A 331 -6.94 -31.94 -35.18
C ASN A 331 -5.99 -33.06 -34.68
N GLY A 332 -6.48 -34.01 -33.88
CA GLY A 332 -5.69 -35.10 -33.32
C GLY A 332 -4.79 -34.73 -32.15
N VAL A 333 -4.70 -33.43 -31.77
CA VAL A 333 -3.90 -32.97 -30.67
C VAL A 333 -4.76 -32.69 -29.43
N LYS A 334 -4.34 -33.22 -28.29
CA LYS A 334 -5.01 -33.01 -27.01
C LYS A 334 -4.67 -31.67 -26.44
N GLU A 335 -5.68 -30.81 -26.21
CA GLU A 335 -5.56 -29.49 -25.66
C GLU A 335 -6.23 -29.42 -24.26
N TYR A 336 -5.66 -28.61 -23.37
CA TYR A 336 -6.12 -28.43 -22.01
C TYR A 336 -6.43 -26.96 -21.75
N PHE A 337 -7.62 -26.65 -21.28
CA PHE A 337 -7.95 -25.32 -20.77
C PHE A 337 -7.50 -25.23 -19.32
N VAL A 338 -6.49 -24.44 -19.07
CA VAL A 338 -5.79 -24.41 -17.79
C VAL A 338 -5.96 -23.07 -17.07
N LYS A 339 -6.07 -23.14 -15.75
CA LYS A 339 -5.90 -21.99 -14.86
C LYS A 339 -4.46 -21.96 -14.39
N TYR A 340 -3.81 -20.81 -14.56
CA TYR A 340 -2.43 -20.61 -14.08
C TYR A 340 -2.41 -20.32 -12.57
N LEU A 341 -1.38 -20.82 -11.89
CA LEU A 341 -1.21 -20.71 -10.45
C LEU A 341 -1.13 -19.25 -10.01
N ASN A 342 -2.02 -18.85 -9.10
CA ASN A 342 -2.13 -17.49 -8.56
C ASN A 342 -2.47 -16.39 -9.60
N TRP A 343 -2.96 -16.76 -10.78
CA TRP A 343 -3.51 -15.83 -11.76
C TRP A 343 -5.05 -15.80 -11.67
N PRO A 344 -5.71 -14.65 -11.94
CA PRO A 344 -7.15 -14.57 -12.08
C PRO A 344 -7.69 -15.54 -13.16
N GLU A 345 -8.92 -16.05 -13.02
CA GLU A 345 -9.52 -17.00 -13.96
C GLU A 345 -9.64 -16.48 -15.39
N LYS A 346 -9.75 -15.15 -15.56
CA LYS A 346 -9.80 -14.51 -16.88
C LYS A 346 -8.57 -14.77 -17.77
N PHE A 347 -7.45 -15.17 -17.19
CA PHE A 347 -6.23 -15.54 -17.92
C PHE A 347 -6.14 -17.02 -18.26
N SER A 348 -7.19 -17.81 -17.94
CA SER A 348 -7.23 -19.22 -18.33
C SER A 348 -7.18 -19.37 -19.84
N ALA A 349 -6.34 -20.26 -20.34
CA ALA A 349 -6.08 -20.42 -21.77
C ALA A 349 -5.96 -21.89 -22.16
N TRP A 350 -6.14 -22.18 -23.45
CA TRP A 350 -5.88 -23.50 -24.02
C TRP A 350 -4.37 -23.66 -24.27
N THR A 351 -3.82 -24.80 -23.86
CA THR A 351 -2.41 -25.17 -24.09
C THR A 351 -2.30 -26.67 -24.40
N THR A 352 -1.32 -27.03 -25.21
CA THR A 352 -0.98 -28.43 -25.50
C THR A 352 0.04 -28.99 -24.51
N ASP A 353 0.79 -28.12 -23.83
CA ASP A 353 1.85 -28.53 -22.90
C ASP A 353 1.44 -28.34 -21.44
N VAL A 354 1.24 -29.46 -20.76
CA VAL A 354 0.86 -29.53 -19.35
C VAL A 354 1.98 -30.22 -18.57
N LYS A 355 3.05 -29.48 -18.26
CA LYS A 355 4.02 -29.97 -17.27
C LYS A 355 3.45 -29.71 -15.88
N ARG A 356 2.90 -30.77 -15.27
CA ARG A 356 2.44 -30.72 -13.86
C ARG A 356 3.60 -30.39 -12.93
N VAL A 357 3.38 -29.42 -12.03
CA VAL A 357 4.24 -29.27 -10.84
C VAL A 357 4.12 -30.58 -10.03
N ARG A 358 5.16 -31.38 -9.99
CA ARG A 358 5.23 -32.53 -9.08
C ARG A 358 5.38 -31.98 -7.66
N GLY A 359 4.42 -32.22 -6.81
CA GLY A 359 4.39 -31.81 -5.41
C GLY A 359 3.37 -30.70 -5.19
N GLY A 360 2.10 -31.07 -4.95
CA GLY A 360 1.12 -30.20 -4.33
C GLY A 360 1.58 -29.86 -2.91
N LEU A 361 1.44 -28.57 -2.54
CA LEU A 361 1.41 -28.14 -1.15
C LEU A 361 0.11 -28.59 -0.51
#